data_6fe7920c732f5dd84dd84e9eb3183062
#
_entry.id   6fe7920c732f5dd84dd84e9eb3183062
#
_cell.length_a   1.000
_cell.length_b   1.000
_cell.length_c   1.000
_cell.angle_alpha   90.00
_cell.angle_beta   90.00
_cell.angle_gamma   90.00
#
_symmetry.space_group_name_H-M   'P 1'
#
loop_
_entity.id
_entity.type
_entity.pdbx_description
1 polymer ?
#
loop_
_entity_poly.entity_id
_entity_poly.type
_entity_poly.pdbx_seq_one_letter_code
_entity_poly.pdbx_strand_id
1 'polypeptide(L)'
;MPLLELTDVFARYGPIRALHGVSLKVDEGEVVAVLGANGAGKTTTLRSISGMTRTSGEITFDGRRIARKSTESVARLGIAHVPEGRGLFPELTVWENLRMGAVGGRGDFAEAAERVVGYFPWIERRRDQASATLSGGEQQMLALARALVSRPR
;
A
#
# COMPACT_ATOMS: atom_id res chain seq x y z
N MET A 1 14.46 14.18 9.50
CA MET A 1 14.14 12.81 10.00
C MET A 1 13.42 12.09 8.88
N PRO A 2 13.82 10.85 8.56
CA PRO A 2 13.14 10.10 7.51
C PRO A 2 11.66 9.88 7.85
N LEU A 3 10.81 9.87 6.83
CA LEU A 3 9.39 9.55 6.97
C LEU A 3 9.19 8.08 7.33
N LEU A 4 9.98 7.19 6.68
CA LEU A 4 10.00 5.76 6.97
C LEU A 4 11.44 5.31 7.16
N GLU A 5 11.70 4.53 8.20
CA GLU A 5 13.01 3.96 8.46
C GLU A 5 12.89 2.50 8.91
N LEU A 6 13.68 1.65 8.29
CA LEU A 6 13.90 0.26 8.68
C LEU A 6 15.34 0.13 9.19
N THR A 7 15.52 -0.52 10.33
CA THR A 7 16.84 -0.81 10.89
C THR A 7 16.93 -2.29 11.29
N ASP A 8 17.82 -3.00 10.65
CA ASP A 8 18.10 -4.43 10.88
C ASP A 8 16.82 -5.28 10.93
N VAL A 9 15.95 -5.12 9.91
CA VAL A 9 14.67 -5.82 9.86
C VAL A 9 14.86 -7.24 9.35
N PHE A 10 14.45 -8.20 10.17
CA PHE A 10 14.36 -9.61 9.84
C PHE A 10 12.88 -10.03 9.77
N ALA A 11 12.57 -10.92 8.84
CA ALA A 11 11.24 -11.52 8.71
C ALA A 11 11.33 -13.01 8.42
N ARG A 12 10.33 -13.76 8.89
CA ARG A 12 10.26 -15.22 8.72
C ARG A 12 8.84 -15.66 8.36
N TYR A 13 8.78 -16.67 7.51
CA TYR A 13 7.57 -17.46 7.23
C TYR A 13 7.80 -18.89 7.76
N GLY A 14 7.28 -19.18 8.94
CA GLY A 14 7.60 -20.44 9.63
C GLY A 14 9.11 -20.57 9.84
N PRO A 15 9.75 -21.66 9.39
CA PRO A 15 11.18 -21.87 9.52
C PRO A 15 12.04 -21.04 8.54
N ILE A 16 11.43 -20.52 7.47
CA ILE A 16 12.14 -19.84 6.38
C ILE A 16 12.36 -18.37 6.75
N ARG A 17 13.62 -17.94 6.76
CA ARG A 17 13.99 -16.54 6.90
C ARG A 17 13.92 -15.87 5.53
N ALA A 18 13.05 -14.86 5.40
CA ALA A 18 12.82 -14.13 4.16
C ALA A 18 13.53 -12.77 4.11
N LEU A 19 13.81 -12.15 5.28
CA LEU A 19 14.64 -10.96 5.40
C LEU A 19 15.78 -11.20 6.38
N HIS A 20 16.96 -10.68 6.04
CA HIS A 20 18.23 -10.95 6.73
C HIS A 20 18.90 -9.66 7.25
N GLY A 21 18.14 -8.75 7.87
CA GLY A 21 18.67 -7.49 8.38
C GLY A 21 18.61 -6.37 7.34
N VAL A 22 17.40 -6.12 6.81
CA VAL A 22 17.18 -5.03 5.83
C VAL A 22 17.14 -3.70 6.56
N SER A 23 17.95 -2.76 6.08
CA SER A 23 17.93 -1.36 6.52
C SER A 23 17.73 -0.46 5.32
N LEU A 24 16.80 0.49 5.42
CA LEU A 24 16.53 1.51 4.41
C LEU A 24 15.84 2.72 5.04
N LYS A 25 15.91 3.84 4.34
CA LYS A 25 15.24 5.09 4.72
C LYS A 25 14.51 5.65 3.53
N VAL A 26 13.39 6.31 3.80
CA VAL A 26 12.61 7.07 2.82
C VAL A 26 12.29 8.41 3.43
N ASP A 27 12.74 9.48 2.79
CA ASP A 27 12.43 10.84 3.21
C ASP A 27 11.08 11.31 2.65
N GLU A 28 10.53 12.39 3.18
CA GLU A 28 9.28 12.95 2.67
C GLU A 28 9.45 13.43 1.22
N GLY A 29 8.51 13.05 0.36
CA GLY A 29 8.57 13.36 -1.09
C GLY A 29 9.54 12.50 -1.89
N GLU A 30 10.21 11.53 -1.28
CA GLU A 30 11.14 10.64 -1.95
C GLU A 30 10.43 9.41 -2.55
N VAL A 31 10.96 8.92 -3.66
CA VAL A 31 10.59 7.64 -4.27
C VAL A 31 11.77 6.68 -4.18
N VAL A 32 11.59 5.59 -3.44
CA VAL A 32 12.61 4.55 -3.27
C VAL A 32 12.21 3.29 -4.04
N ALA A 33 13.09 2.82 -4.93
CA ALA A 33 12.91 1.58 -5.66
C ALA A 33 13.66 0.43 -4.98
N VAL A 34 12.95 -0.65 -4.64
CA VAL A 34 13.54 -1.88 -4.10
C VAL A 34 13.77 -2.85 -5.25
N LEU A 35 15.03 -3.07 -5.60
CA LEU A 35 15.44 -3.93 -6.71
C LEU A 35 16.03 -5.24 -6.19
N GLY A 36 15.90 -6.31 -6.97
CA GLY A 36 16.47 -7.61 -6.66
C GLY A 36 15.81 -8.74 -7.45
N ALA A 37 16.43 -9.90 -7.45
CA ALA A 37 15.91 -11.11 -8.07
C ALA A 37 14.60 -11.58 -7.41
N ASN A 38 13.88 -12.50 -8.06
CA ASN A 38 12.73 -13.15 -7.44
C ASN A 38 13.19 -13.93 -6.20
N GLY A 39 12.46 -13.77 -5.09
CA GLY A 39 12.85 -14.36 -3.82
C GLY A 39 13.83 -13.52 -2.98
N ALA A 40 14.31 -12.37 -3.46
CA ALA A 40 15.23 -11.50 -2.71
C ALA A 40 14.60 -10.77 -1.50
N GLY A 41 13.29 -10.93 -1.25
CA GLY A 41 12.62 -10.33 -0.10
C GLY A 41 11.89 -9.02 -0.38
N LYS A 42 11.81 -8.56 -1.63
CA LYS A 42 11.13 -7.30 -1.99
C LYS A 42 9.70 -7.20 -1.47
N THR A 43 8.87 -8.19 -1.81
CA THR A 43 7.47 -8.26 -1.35
C THR A 43 7.39 -8.40 0.17
N THR A 44 8.31 -9.16 0.78
CA THR A 44 8.37 -9.33 2.24
C THR A 44 8.72 -8.02 2.93
N THR A 45 9.60 -7.20 2.37
CA THR A 45 9.93 -5.88 2.90
C THR A 45 8.68 -4.99 2.94
N LEU A 46 7.92 -4.90 1.84
CA LEU A 46 6.67 -4.12 1.79
C LEU A 46 5.61 -4.67 2.75
N ARG A 47 5.45 -5.99 2.84
CA ARG A 47 4.55 -6.63 3.81
C ARG A 47 4.95 -6.37 5.27
N SER A 48 6.24 -6.30 5.53
CA SER A 48 6.77 -5.98 6.86
C SER A 48 6.42 -4.56 7.28
N ILE A 49 6.57 -3.59 6.38
CA ILE A 49 6.17 -2.20 6.59
C ILE A 49 4.67 -2.10 6.86
N SER A 50 3.86 -2.85 6.11
CA SER A 50 2.39 -2.83 6.22
C SER A 50 1.83 -3.63 7.41
N GLY A 51 2.69 -4.24 8.25
CA GLY A 51 2.24 -5.04 9.39
C GLY A 51 1.66 -6.42 9.02
N MET A 52 1.86 -6.88 7.79
CA MET A 52 1.35 -8.18 7.29
C MET A 52 2.27 -9.36 7.64
N THR A 53 3.48 -9.10 8.11
CA THR A 53 4.48 -10.12 8.42
C THR A 53 5.09 -9.85 9.79
N ARG A 54 5.31 -10.90 10.56
CA ARG A 54 6.03 -10.77 11.84
C ARG A 54 7.49 -10.45 11.58
N THR A 55 7.96 -9.40 12.24
CA THR A 55 9.32 -8.89 12.09
C THR A 55 10.03 -8.77 13.42
N SER A 56 11.36 -8.80 13.38
CA SER A 56 12.25 -8.28 14.42
C SER A 56 13.10 -7.16 13.81
N GLY A 57 13.79 -6.40 14.65
CA GLY A 57 14.41 -5.14 14.26
C GLY A 57 13.47 -3.95 14.48
N GLU A 58 13.76 -2.83 13.88
CA GLU A 58 13.01 -1.61 14.08
C GLU A 58 12.41 -1.10 12.77
N ILE A 59 11.14 -0.70 12.83
CA ILE A 59 10.46 0.00 11.73
C ILE A 59 9.78 1.20 12.36
N THR A 60 10.13 2.39 11.88
CA THR A 60 9.52 3.65 12.31
C THR A 60 8.88 4.37 11.13
N PHE A 61 7.76 5.02 11.38
CA PHE A 61 7.05 5.86 10.43
C PHE A 61 6.67 7.17 11.11
N ASP A 62 7.10 8.30 10.55
CA ASP A 62 6.90 9.63 11.13
C ASP A 62 7.39 9.66 12.60
N GLY A 63 8.57 9.11 12.86
CA GLY A 63 9.17 9.02 14.20
C GLY A 63 8.49 8.03 15.15
N ARG A 64 7.43 7.33 14.74
CA ARG A 64 6.67 6.39 15.58
C ARG A 64 7.00 4.95 15.22
N ARG A 65 7.30 4.15 16.21
CA ARG A 65 7.52 2.71 16.01
C ARG A 65 6.25 2.03 15.53
N ILE A 66 6.34 1.35 14.38
CA ILE A 66 5.24 0.58 13.78
C ILE A 66 5.49 -0.92 13.74
N ALA A 67 6.71 -1.37 14.04
CA ALA A 67 7.00 -2.78 14.16
C ALA A 67 5.99 -3.49 15.09
N ARG A 68 5.45 -4.61 14.65
CA ARG A 68 4.43 -5.42 15.35
C ARG A 68 3.05 -4.77 15.53
N LYS A 69 2.78 -3.63 14.89
CA LYS A 69 1.41 -3.09 14.82
C LYS A 69 0.57 -3.93 13.85
N SER A 70 -0.76 -3.94 14.07
CA SER A 70 -1.68 -4.57 13.13
C SER A 70 -1.74 -3.78 11.82
N THR A 71 -2.11 -4.45 10.74
CA THR A 71 -2.27 -3.84 9.40
C THR A 71 -3.20 -2.64 9.43
N GLU A 72 -4.32 -2.73 10.18
CA GLU A 72 -5.27 -1.63 10.34
C GLU A 72 -4.64 -0.43 11.05
N SER A 73 -3.83 -0.70 12.09
CA SER A 73 -3.12 0.36 12.83
C SER A 73 -2.10 1.07 11.94
N VAL A 74 -1.40 0.33 11.09
CA VAL A 74 -0.43 0.88 10.13
C VAL A 74 -1.15 1.71 9.06
N ALA A 75 -2.25 1.21 8.51
CA ALA A 75 -3.06 1.93 7.52
C ALA A 75 -3.59 3.25 8.07
N ARG A 76 -4.07 3.27 9.32
CA ARG A 76 -4.54 4.50 9.99
C ARG A 76 -3.44 5.55 10.18
N LEU A 77 -2.18 5.17 10.19
CA LEU A 77 -1.06 6.12 10.23
C LEU A 77 -0.82 6.79 8.88
N GLY A 78 -1.41 6.27 7.80
CA GLY A 78 -1.29 6.83 6.45
C GLY A 78 -0.33 6.04 5.55
N ILE A 79 -0.09 4.77 5.84
CA ILE A 79 0.63 3.87 4.93
C ILE A 79 -0.41 3.09 4.12
N ALA A 80 -0.43 3.29 2.80
CA ALA A 80 -1.23 2.51 1.89
C ALA A 80 -0.38 1.43 1.21
N HIS A 81 -0.91 0.23 1.09
CA HIS A 81 -0.25 -0.90 0.44
C HIS A 81 -1.05 -1.36 -0.78
N VAL A 82 -0.41 -1.38 -1.94
CA VAL A 82 -0.96 -2.00 -3.15
C VAL A 82 -0.35 -3.38 -3.27
N PRO A 83 -1.13 -4.46 -3.05
CA PRO A 83 -0.59 -5.82 -3.05
C PRO A 83 -0.24 -6.29 -4.46
N GLU A 84 0.64 -7.26 -4.55
CA GLU A 84 0.83 -8.07 -5.74
C GLU A 84 -0.52 -8.74 -6.10
N GLY A 85 -0.88 -8.76 -7.39
CA GLY A 85 -2.20 -9.23 -7.83
C GLY A 85 -3.32 -8.18 -7.69
N ARG A 86 -2.97 -6.90 -7.46
CA ARG A 86 -3.87 -5.72 -7.47
C ARG A 86 -4.88 -5.66 -6.31
N GLY A 87 -5.33 -6.79 -5.78
CA GLY A 87 -6.27 -6.88 -4.65
C GLY A 87 -7.63 -6.21 -4.90
N LEU A 88 -8.07 -6.08 -6.15
CA LEU A 88 -9.40 -5.55 -6.50
C LEU A 88 -10.49 -6.57 -6.17
N PHE A 89 -11.70 -6.05 -6.00
CA PHE A 89 -12.92 -6.84 -5.87
C PHE A 89 -13.56 -6.96 -7.25
N PRO A 90 -13.45 -8.11 -7.93
CA PRO A 90 -13.82 -8.24 -9.34
C PRO A 90 -15.34 -8.05 -9.59
N GLU A 91 -16.17 -8.39 -8.61
CA GLU A 91 -17.63 -8.25 -8.66
C GLU A 91 -18.10 -6.81 -8.46
N LEU A 92 -17.25 -5.95 -7.87
CA LEU A 92 -17.57 -4.56 -7.65
C LEU A 92 -17.26 -3.70 -8.88
N THR A 93 -18.02 -2.64 -9.03
CA THR A 93 -17.75 -1.61 -10.04
C THR A 93 -16.43 -0.88 -9.77
N VAL A 94 -15.97 -0.11 -10.74
CA VAL A 94 -14.82 0.79 -10.60
C VAL A 94 -15.00 1.72 -9.42
N TRP A 95 -16.19 2.34 -9.31
CA TRP A 95 -16.47 3.29 -8.23
C TRP A 95 -16.57 2.66 -6.85
N GLU A 96 -17.17 1.48 -6.77
CA GLU A 96 -17.26 0.73 -5.52
C GLU A 96 -15.88 0.28 -5.05
N ASN A 97 -15.00 -0.20 -5.97
CA ASN A 97 -13.62 -0.48 -5.64
C ASN A 97 -12.90 0.75 -5.10
N LEU A 98 -13.09 1.92 -5.71
CA LEU A 98 -12.52 3.17 -5.23
C LEU A 98 -13.01 3.50 -3.81
N ARG A 99 -14.32 3.36 -3.56
CA ARG A 99 -14.94 3.60 -2.25
C ARG A 99 -14.39 2.68 -1.17
N MET A 100 -14.07 1.43 -1.51
CA MET A 100 -13.43 0.50 -0.57
C MET A 100 -12.08 1.01 -0.06
N GLY A 101 -11.35 1.81 -0.85
CA GLY A 101 -10.11 2.44 -0.43
C GLY A 101 -10.27 3.51 0.65
N ALA A 102 -11.46 4.06 0.80
CA ALA A 102 -11.75 5.06 1.83
C ALA A 102 -12.05 4.45 3.21
N VAL A 103 -12.27 3.14 3.29
CA VAL A 103 -12.54 2.45 4.55
C VAL A 103 -11.31 2.56 5.46
N GLY A 104 -11.46 3.23 6.59
CA GLY A 104 -10.36 3.53 7.51
C GLY A 104 -9.42 4.66 7.06
N GLY A 105 -9.69 5.29 5.91
CA GLY A 105 -8.98 6.47 5.42
C GLY A 105 -9.31 7.75 6.19
N ARG A 106 -8.64 8.83 5.81
CA ARG A 106 -8.79 10.15 6.44
C ARG A 106 -9.66 11.07 5.60
N GLY A 107 -10.62 11.72 6.23
CA GLY A 107 -11.44 12.77 5.63
C GLY A 107 -12.60 12.25 4.77
N ASP A 108 -13.21 13.16 4.01
CA ASP A 108 -14.37 12.85 3.18
C ASP A 108 -14.00 12.10 1.90
N PHE A 109 -14.78 11.06 1.59
CA PHE A 109 -14.60 10.28 0.37
C PHE A 109 -14.82 11.11 -0.90
N ALA A 110 -15.83 11.99 -0.93
CA ALA A 110 -16.14 12.75 -2.14
C ALA A 110 -14.96 13.63 -2.55
N GLU A 111 -14.37 14.35 -1.61
CA GLU A 111 -13.17 15.18 -1.85
C GLU A 111 -11.95 14.34 -2.27
N ALA A 112 -11.74 13.19 -1.61
CA ALA A 112 -10.63 12.30 -1.98
C ALA A 112 -10.82 11.70 -3.37
N ALA A 113 -12.06 11.30 -3.71
CA ALA A 113 -12.40 10.75 -5.01
C ALA A 113 -12.25 11.80 -6.14
N GLU A 114 -12.69 13.03 -5.92
CA GLU A 114 -12.52 14.12 -6.89
C GLU A 114 -11.04 14.34 -7.23
N ARG A 115 -10.17 14.39 -6.22
CA ARG A 115 -8.74 14.52 -6.41
C ARG A 115 -8.15 13.34 -7.20
N VAL A 116 -8.56 12.11 -6.89
CA VAL A 116 -8.08 10.89 -7.56
C VAL A 116 -8.59 10.82 -9.00
N VAL A 117 -9.83 11.22 -9.25
CA VAL A 117 -10.39 11.35 -10.60
C VAL A 117 -9.61 12.39 -11.42
N GLY A 118 -9.11 13.45 -10.78
CA GLY A 118 -8.19 14.40 -11.43
C GLY A 118 -6.94 13.77 -11.99
N TYR A 119 -6.37 12.74 -11.30
CA TYR A 119 -5.24 11.96 -11.81
C TYR A 119 -5.64 10.88 -12.80
N PHE A 120 -6.82 10.30 -12.65
CA PHE A 120 -7.34 9.19 -13.47
C PHE A 120 -8.75 9.52 -14.02
N PRO A 121 -8.89 10.42 -15.00
CA PRO A 121 -10.21 10.88 -15.48
C PRO A 121 -11.10 9.78 -16.08
N TRP A 122 -10.51 8.68 -16.50
CA TRP A 122 -11.25 7.53 -17.04
C TRP A 122 -12.14 6.85 -15.97
N ILE A 123 -11.81 6.97 -14.68
CA ILE A 123 -12.59 6.39 -13.57
C ILE A 123 -14.02 6.92 -13.57
N GLU A 124 -14.21 8.24 -13.76
CA GLU A 124 -15.54 8.83 -13.79
C GLU A 124 -16.36 8.33 -14.98
N ARG A 125 -15.73 8.18 -16.15
CA ARG A 125 -16.41 7.69 -17.37
C ARG A 125 -16.82 6.23 -17.30
N ARG A 126 -16.16 5.45 -16.45
CA ARG A 126 -16.38 4.00 -16.31
C ARG A 126 -16.79 3.60 -14.90
N ARG A 127 -17.33 4.53 -14.13
CA ARG A 127 -17.63 4.34 -12.71
C ARG A 127 -18.50 3.12 -12.41
N ASP A 128 -19.46 2.85 -13.29
CA ASP A 128 -20.44 1.77 -13.13
C ASP A 128 -20.01 0.45 -13.82
N GLN A 129 -18.84 0.44 -14.45
CA GLN A 129 -18.31 -0.75 -15.10
C GLN A 129 -17.74 -1.73 -14.05
N ALA A 130 -18.02 -3.03 -14.21
CA ALA A 130 -17.43 -4.08 -13.38
C ALA A 130 -15.90 -4.11 -13.52
N SER A 131 -15.17 -4.10 -12.41
CA SER A 131 -13.72 -4.01 -12.42
C SER A 131 -13.04 -5.23 -13.07
N ALA A 132 -13.70 -6.39 -13.08
CA ALA A 132 -13.23 -7.58 -13.77
C ALA A 132 -13.09 -7.40 -15.28
N THR A 133 -13.86 -6.48 -15.88
CA THR A 133 -13.87 -6.24 -17.34
C THR A 133 -12.81 -5.23 -17.81
N LEU A 134 -12.07 -4.64 -16.87
CA LEU A 134 -10.97 -3.74 -17.17
C LEU A 134 -9.76 -4.49 -17.72
N SER A 135 -8.98 -3.83 -18.58
CA SER A 135 -7.66 -4.33 -18.97
C SER A 135 -6.71 -4.47 -17.77
N GLY A 136 -5.66 -5.26 -17.90
CA GLY A 136 -4.68 -5.44 -16.84
C GLY A 136 -4.04 -4.14 -16.36
N GLY A 137 -3.75 -3.21 -17.28
CA GLY A 137 -3.21 -1.89 -16.94
C GLY A 137 -4.22 -1.00 -16.21
N GLU A 138 -5.49 -1.01 -16.65
CA GLU A 138 -6.57 -0.26 -15.98
C GLU A 138 -6.84 -0.79 -14.57
N GLN A 139 -6.80 -2.11 -14.39
CA GLN A 139 -6.91 -2.72 -13.06
C GLN A 139 -5.75 -2.29 -12.14
N GLN A 140 -4.53 -2.18 -12.68
CA GLN A 140 -3.37 -1.69 -11.92
C GLN A 140 -3.55 -0.22 -11.52
N MET A 141 -4.03 0.62 -12.45
CA MET A 141 -4.34 2.02 -12.16
C MET A 141 -5.47 2.15 -11.13
N LEU A 142 -6.51 1.32 -11.20
CA LEU A 142 -7.59 1.33 -10.21
C LEU A 142 -7.09 0.92 -8.82
N ALA A 143 -6.19 -0.07 -8.72
CA ALA A 143 -5.58 -0.46 -7.45
C ALA A 143 -4.77 0.69 -6.83
N LEU A 144 -4.01 1.43 -7.66
CA LEU A 144 -3.29 2.63 -7.22
C LEU A 144 -4.25 3.75 -6.82
N ALA A 145 -5.27 4.01 -7.62
CA ALA A 145 -6.31 5.01 -7.32
C ALA A 145 -7.00 4.73 -5.98
N ARG A 146 -7.34 3.46 -5.72
CA ARG A 146 -7.91 3.00 -4.45
C ARG A 146 -6.99 3.27 -3.27
N ALA A 147 -5.68 3.06 -3.43
CA ALA A 147 -4.71 3.39 -2.39
C ALA A 147 -4.66 4.90 -2.12
N LEU A 148 -4.68 5.73 -3.17
CA LEU A 148 -4.61 7.19 -3.05
C LEU A 148 -5.84 7.81 -2.39
N VAL A 149 -7.03 7.20 -2.52
CA VAL A 149 -8.27 7.66 -1.85
C VAL A 149 -8.13 7.61 -0.32
N SER A 150 -7.34 6.69 0.24
CA SER A 150 -7.08 6.65 1.68
C SER A 150 -6.26 7.84 2.20
N ARG A 151 -5.79 8.73 1.32
CA ARG A 151 -4.91 9.88 1.62
C ARG A 151 -3.64 9.45 2.37
N PRO A 152 -2.82 8.57 1.77
CA PRO A 152 -1.55 8.18 2.37
C PRO A 152 -0.60 9.39 2.47
N ARG A 153 0.37 9.24 3.35
CA ARG A 153 1.46 10.23 3.53
C ARG A 153 2.68 9.85 2.71
#